data_3eff5004263545f8971ce675a9e9dea7
#
_entry.id   3eff5004263545f8971ce675a9e9dea7
#
_cell.length_a   1.000
_cell.length_b   1.000
_cell.length_c   1.000
_cell.angle_alpha   90.00
_cell.angle_beta   90.00
_cell.angle_gamma   90.00
#
_symmetry.space_group_name_H-M   'P 1'
#
loop_
_entity.id
_entity.type
_entity.pdbx_description
1 polymer ?
#
loop_
_entity_poly.entity_id
_entity_poly.type
_entity_poly.pdbx_seq_one_letter_code
_entity_poly.pdbx_strand_id
1 'polypeptide(L)'
;MENRHGLAVGGCVIPAGGYAERAAALELLGAQERERRVTLGADKGYDTRDFVAAARLLGVTPHVAQNTTRRASALDGRTTRHAGYAVSQRRRKRVEEIFGWLKTVGLMRKTRHRGTRRVDWMFTFALAAYNLVRIRNLTAQTV
;
A
#
# COMPACT_ATOMS: atom_id res chain seq x y z
N MET A 1 4.06 0.27 0.50
CA MET A 1 5.18 0.69 -0.38
C MET A 1 5.31 2.21 -0.29
N GLU A 2 6.53 2.72 -0.15
CA GLU A 2 6.77 4.14 -0.32
C GLU A 2 6.97 4.50 -1.82
N ASN A 3 6.56 5.72 -2.20
CA ASN A 3 6.44 6.10 -3.61
C ASN A 3 7.68 6.76 -4.22
N ARG A 4 8.71 7.09 -3.43
CA ARG A 4 9.92 7.76 -3.92
C ARG A 4 10.86 6.76 -4.59
N HIS A 5 11.19 5.70 -3.88
CA HIS A 5 12.17 4.69 -4.30
C HIS A 5 11.51 3.34 -4.64
N GLY A 6 10.23 3.15 -4.28
CA GLY A 6 9.49 1.91 -4.52
C GLY A 6 9.84 0.79 -3.56
N LEU A 7 10.24 1.13 -2.33
CA LEU A 7 10.54 0.15 -1.29
C LEU A 7 9.28 -0.30 -0.55
N ALA A 8 9.21 -1.57 -0.20
CA ALA A 8 8.20 -2.10 0.69
C ALA A 8 8.47 -1.66 2.13
N VAL A 9 7.58 -0.89 2.74
CA VAL A 9 7.72 -0.39 4.11
C VAL A 9 6.90 -1.20 5.11
N GLY A 10 6.09 -2.12 4.64
CA GLY A 10 5.28 -3.03 5.45
C GLY A 10 4.34 -3.84 4.57
N GLY A 11 3.91 -4.97 5.08
CA GLY A 11 2.94 -5.84 4.47
C GLY A 11 2.54 -6.94 5.44
N CYS A 12 1.35 -7.49 5.27
CA CYS A 12 0.85 -8.61 6.05
C CYS A 12 -0.05 -9.49 5.18
N VAL A 13 -0.15 -10.75 5.56
CA VAL A 13 -1.07 -11.71 4.95
C VAL A 13 -2.30 -11.84 5.85
N ILE A 14 -3.46 -11.61 5.26
CA ILE A 14 -4.75 -11.71 5.93
C ILE A 14 -5.66 -12.69 5.18
N PRO A 15 -6.66 -13.29 5.85
CA PRO A 15 -7.72 -14.02 5.16
C PRO A 15 -8.46 -13.08 4.19
N ALA A 16 -8.87 -13.61 3.05
CA ALA A 16 -9.58 -12.83 2.04
C ALA A 16 -10.91 -12.29 2.58
N GLY A 17 -11.12 -10.97 2.46
CA GLY A 17 -12.35 -10.31 2.88
C GLY A 17 -12.26 -8.81 2.72
N GLY A 18 -13.28 -8.18 2.13
CA GLY A 18 -13.24 -6.74 1.79
C GLY A 18 -13.12 -5.79 3.00
N TYR A 19 -13.54 -6.20 4.20
CA TYR A 19 -13.30 -5.45 5.43
C TYR A 19 -11.88 -5.68 5.98
N ALA A 20 -11.37 -6.89 5.88
CA ALA A 20 -10.07 -7.27 6.41
C ALA A 20 -8.94 -6.47 5.75
N GLU A 21 -9.00 -6.21 4.44
CA GLU A 21 -8.00 -5.41 3.73
C GLU A 21 -7.90 -3.98 4.26
N ARG A 22 -9.05 -3.33 4.52
CA ARG A 22 -9.07 -1.96 5.06
C ARG A 22 -8.58 -1.91 6.50
N ALA A 23 -8.97 -2.88 7.33
CA ALA A 23 -8.49 -3.00 8.70
C ALA A 23 -6.97 -3.20 8.75
N ALA A 24 -6.43 -4.14 7.98
CA ALA A 24 -5.01 -4.38 7.88
C ALA A 24 -4.22 -3.15 7.37
N ALA A 25 -4.78 -2.39 6.42
CA ALA A 25 -4.15 -1.15 5.96
C ALA A 25 -4.08 -0.09 7.08
N LEU A 26 -5.12 0.04 7.92
CA LEU A 26 -5.11 0.95 9.07
C LEU A 26 -4.15 0.48 10.16
N GLU A 27 -4.05 -0.81 10.43
CA GLU A 27 -3.04 -1.38 11.36
C GLU A 27 -1.62 -1.09 10.88
N LEU A 28 -1.32 -1.36 9.61
CA LEU A 28 0.00 -1.06 9.03
C LEU A 28 0.31 0.44 9.07
N LEU A 29 -0.69 1.30 8.89
CA LEU A 29 -0.53 2.73 9.03
C LEU A 29 -0.32 3.13 10.49
N GLY A 30 -1.04 2.54 11.44
CA GLY A 30 -0.92 2.83 12.87
C GLY A 30 0.42 2.39 13.47
N ALA A 31 0.96 1.27 12.98
CA ALA A 31 2.24 0.72 13.44
C ALA A 31 3.48 1.52 13.00
N GLN A 32 3.33 2.47 12.08
CA GLN A 32 4.45 3.29 11.61
C GLN A 32 4.58 4.56 12.45
N GLU A 33 5.69 4.72 13.14
CA GLU A 33 6.08 6.02 13.72
C GLU A 33 6.34 7.04 12.61
N ARG A 34 5.75 8.22 12.75
CA ARG A 34 5.84 9.26 11.73
C ARG A 34 6.04 10.64 12.36
N GLU A 35 7.12 11.28 12.00
CA GLU A 35 7.39 12.67 12.39
C GLU A 35 6.61 13.67 11.54
N ARG A 36 6.13 13.26 10.36
CA ARG A 36 5.48 14.14 9.39
C ARG A 36 4.17 13.54 8.88
N ARG A 37 3.25 14.41 8.51
CA ARG A 37 2.04 14.00 7.80
C ARG A 37 2.42 13.35 6.46
N VAL A 38 1.83 12.19 6.17
CA VAL A 38 2.05 11.43 4.94
C VAL A 38 0.78 11.33 4.11
N THR A 39 0.91 11.02 2.83
CA THR A 39 -0.21 10.74 1.94
C THR A 39 -0.28 9.24 1.65
N LEU A 40 -1.49 8.68 1.63
CA LEU A 40 -1.76 7.30 1.29
C LEU A 40 -2.46 7.22 -0.08
N GLY A 41 -1.76 6.71 -1.10
CA GLY A 41 -2.38 6.33 -2.37
C GLY A 41 -3.03 4.94 -2.25
N ALA A 42 -4.33 4.84 -2.51
CA ALA A 42 -5.06 3.57 -2.49
C ALA A 42 -6.08 3.50 -3.64
N ASP A 43 -6.58 2.30 -3.92
CA ASP A 43 -7.57 2.08 -4.95
C ASP A 43 -8.99 2.50 -4.51
N LYS A 44 -9.97 2.38 -5.42
CA LYS A 44 -11.37 2.75 -5.17
C LYS A 44 -12.08 1.89 -4.11
N GLY A 45 -11.56 0.72 -3.76
CA GLY A 45 -12.09 -0.15 -2.71
C GLY A 45 -11.94 0.48 -1.32
N TYR A 46 -10.98 1.38 -1.16
CA TYR A 46 -10.72 2.12 0.07
C TYR A 46 -11.49 3.45 0.17
N ASP A 47 -12.27 3.83 -0.85
CA ASP A 47 -13.09 5.04 -0.84
C ASP A 47 -14.37 4.83 -0.03
N THR A 48 -14.23 4.67 1.29
CA THR A 48 -15.33 4.57 2.26
C THR A 48 -15.18 5.63 3.33
N ARG A 49 -16.32 6.11 3.87
CA ARG A 49 -16.33 7.16 4.90
C ARG A 49 -15.49 6.76 6.11
N ASP A 50 -15.67 5.53 6.59
CA ASP A 50 -14.99 5.01 7.77
C ASP A 50 -13.47 4.94 7.56
N PHE A 51 -13.02 4.41 6.41
CA PHE A 51 -11.59 4.32 6.10
C PHE A 51 -10.95 5.71 5.96
N VAL A 52 -11.61 6.62 5.24
CA VAL A 52 -11.12 8.00 5.05
C VAL A 52 -11.03 8.75 6.38
N ALA A 53 -12.04 8.61 7.26
CA ALA A 53 -12.04 9.20 8.58
C ALA A 53 -10.92 8.60 9.47
N ALA A 54 -10.80 7.28 9.54
CA ALA A 54 -9.77 6.59 10.32
C ALA A 54 -8.35 6.93 9.86
N ALA A 55 -8.10 6.98 8.55
CA ALA A 55 -6.80 7.40 8.01
C ALA A 55 -6.45 8.85 8.42
N ARG A 56 -7.42 9.75 8.41
CA ARG A 56 -7.23 11.15 8.86
C ARG A 56 -6.93 11.24 10.35
N LEU A 57 -7.58 10.43 11.19
CA LEU A 57 -7.28 10.35 12.63
C LEU A 57 -5.85 9.87 12.89
N LEU A 58 -5.33 8.99 12.05
CA LEU A 58 -3.92 8.57 12.08
C LEU A 58 -2.94 9.61 11.51
N GLY A 59 -3.37 10.83 11.19
CA GLY A 59 -2.53 11.86 10.61
C GLY A 59 -2.14 11.62 9.14
N VAL A 60 -2.85 10.71 8.45
CA VAL A 60 -2.60 10.37 7.05
C VAL A 60 -3.60 11.10 6.15
N THR A 61 -3.12 11.70 5.06
CA THR A 61 -3.98 12.29 4.04
C THR A 61 -4.34 11.21 3.01
N PRO A 62 -5.62 10.77 2.93
CA PRO A 62 -6.03 9.71 2.02
C PRO A 62 -6.13 10.25 0.58
N HIS A 63 -5.24 9.81 -0.29
CA HIS A 63 -5.31 10.00 -1.74
C HIS A 63 -5.89 8.73 -2.40
N VAL A 64 -7.07 8.34 -2.00
CA VAL A 64 -7.79 7.17 -2.51
C VAL A 64 -8.37 7.48 -3.89
N ALA A 65 -8.41 6.50 -4.79
CA ALA A 65 -9.13 6.66 -6.05
C ALA A 65 -10.63 6.77 -5.79
N GLN A 66 -11.28 7.80 -6.35
CA GLN A 66 -12.70 8.04 -6.12
C GLN A 66 -13.58 6.92 -6.70
N ASN A 67 -14.53 6.46 -5.90
CA ASN A 67 -15.59 5.57 -6.35
C ASN A 67 -16.89 6.35 -6.53
N THR A 68 -17.15 6.77 -7.74
CA THR A 68 -18.35 7.51 -8.13
C THR A 68 -19.44 6.62 -8.72
N THR A 69 -19.23 5.29 -8.74
CA THR A 69 -20.22 4.34 -9.27
C THR A 69 -21.39 4.21 -8.31
N ARG A 70 -22.53 4.77 -8.67
CA ARG A 70 -23.81 4.74 -7.92
C ARG A 70 -23.74 5.37 -6.51
N ARG A 71 -22.72 6.16 -6.19
CA ARG A 71 -22.57 6.85 -4.91
C ARG A 71 -21.61 8.03 -5.01
N ALA A 72 -21.70 8.96 -4.06
CA ALA A 72 -20.68 9.99 -3.89
C ALA A 72 -19.40 9.40 -3.26
N SER A 73 -18.25 9.90 -3.68
CA SER A 73 -16.95 9.59 -3.05
C SER A 73 -16.92 10.10 -1.60
N ALA A 74 -16.20 9.40 -0.75
CA ALA A 74 -15.91 9.83 0.62
C ALA A 74 -14.85 10.94 0.69
N LEU A 75 -14.14 11.19 -0.41
CA LEU A 75 -13.15 12.27 -0.51
C LEU A 75 -13.85 13.61 -0.86
N ASP A 76 -13.42 14.65 -0.17
CA ASP A 76 -13.84 16.01 -0.47
C ASP A 76 -13.02 16.66 -1.60
N GLY A 77 -13.57 17.72 -2.20
CA GLY A 77 -12.92 18.45 -3.28
C GLY A 77 -11.60 19.14 -2.87
N ARG A 78 -11.36 19.38 -1.56
CA ARG A 78 -10.09 19.95 -1.09
C ARG A 78 -8.96 18.96 -1.30
N THR A 79 -9.20 17.66 -1.06
CA THR A 79 -8.22 16.60 -1.29
C THR A 79 -7.99 16.38 -2.79
N THR A 80 -9.06 16.26 -3.58
CA THR A 80 -8.97 15.85 -4.99
C THR A 80 -8.44 16.94 -5.92
N ARG A 81 -8.64 18.22 -5.59
CA ARG A 81 -8.11 19.36 -6.35
C ARG A 81 -6.62 19.64 -6.08
N HIS A 82 -6.06 19.08 -5.03
CA HIS A 82 -4.65 19.26 -4.72
C HIS A 82 -3.77 18.58 -5.76
N ALA A 83 -2.73 19.27 -6.28
CA ALA A 83 -1.84 18.73 -7.32
C ALA A 83 -1.18 17.39 -6.93
N GLY A 84 -0.87 17.20 -5.64
CA GLY A 84 -0.33 15.95 -5.10
C GLY A 84 -1.28 14.76 -5.24
N TYR A 85 -2.60 14.98 -5.32
CA TYR A 85 -3.55 13.90 -5.52
C TYR A 85 -3.33 13.19 -6.88
N ALA A 86 -3.23 13.95 -7.98
CA ALA A 86 -2.99 13.40 -9.31
C ALA A 86 -1.64 12.65 -9.38
N VAL A 87 -0.61 13.15 -8.71
CA VAL A 87 0.69 12.48 -8.59
C VAL A 87 0.54 11.15 -7.84
N SER A 88 -0.17 11.13 -6.70
CA SER A 88 -0.43 9.91 -5.93
C SER A 88 -1.20 8.87 -6.74
N GLN A 89 -2.19 9.28 -7.53
CA GLN A 89 -2.96 8.37 -8.37
C GLN A 89 -2.10 7.68 -9.45
N ARG A 90 -1.13 8.38 -10.02
CA ARG A 90 -0.17 7.78 -10.96
C ARG A 90 0.80 6.83 -10.25
N ARG A 91 1.36 7.27 -9.12
CA ARG A 91 2.42 6.52 -8.41
C ARG A 91 1.91 5.30 -7.65
N ARG A 92 0.64 5.27 -7.21
CA ARG A 92 0.08 4.12 -6.47
C ARG A 92 0.18 2.80 -7.23
N LYS A 93 0.19 2.85 -8.57
CA LYS A 93 0.34 1.66 -9.43
C LYS A 93 1.68 0.94 -9.25
N ARG A 94 2.69 1.60 -8.68
CA ARG A 94 3.98 0.98 -8.40
C ARG A 94 3.90 -0.21 -7.43
N VAL A 95 2.86 -0.28 -6.61
CA VAL A 95 2.65 -1.45 -5.74
C VAL A 95 2.47 -2.74 -6.55
N GLU A 96 1.97 -2.63 -7.78
CA GLU A 96 1.82 -3.77 -8.69
C GLU A 96 3.19 -4.35 -9.10
N GLU A 97 4.26 -3.52 -9.15
CA GLU A 97 5.63 -3.97 -9.42
C GLU A 97 6.12 -4.94 -8.35
N ILE A 98 5.85 -4.64 -7.07
CA ILE A 98 6.20 -5.54 -5.96
C ILE A 98 5.45 -6.86 -6.09
N PHE A 99 4.14 -6.83 -6.31
CA PHE A 99 3.35 -8.05 -6.45
C PHE A 99 3.72 -8.85 -7.70
N GLY A 100 4.07 -8.18 -8.80
CA GLY A 100 4.63 -8.82 -9.99
C GLY A 100 5.92 -9.56 -9.67
N TRP A 101 6.86 -8.91 -8.99
CA TRP A 101 8.13 -9.51 -8.57
C TRP A 101 7.92 -10.67 -7.58
N LEU A 102 7.04 -10.52 -6.60
CA LEU A 102 6.70 -11.59 -5.65
C LEU A 102 6.17 -12.84 -6.36
N LYS A 103 5.34 -12.67 -7.38
CA LYS A 103 4.77 -13.79 -8.15
C LYS A 103 5.78 -14.48 -9.05
N THR A 104 6.74 -13.74 -9.61
CA THR A 104 7.72 -14.28 -10.58
C THR A 104 9.02 -14.73 -9.92
N VAL A 105 9.66 -13.86 -9.15
CA VAL A 105 10.96 -14.10 -8.51
C VAL A 105 10.79 -14.57 -7.07
N GLY A 106 9.87 -13.95 -6.32
CA GLY A 106 9.61 -14.26 -4.91
C GLY A 106 8.89 -15.60 -4.66
N LEU A 107 8.63 -16.39 -5.69
CA LEU A 107 8.01 -17.72 -5.63
C LEU A 107 6.61 -17.75 -4.97
N MET A 108 5.91 -16.61 -4.92
CA MET A 108 4.62 -16.47 -4.25
C MET A 108 3.41 -16.58 -5.21
N ARG A 109 3.60 -17.08 -6.43
CA ARG A 109 2.48 -17.35 -7.34
C ARG A 109 1.52 -18.39 -6.78
N LYS A 110 2.06 -19.38 -6.06
CA LYS A 110 1.30 -20.38 -5.28
C LYS A 110 1.94 -20.49 -3.90
N THR A 111 1.12 -20.43 -2.86
CA THR A 111 1.61 -20.63 -1.50
C THR A 111 2.01 -22.10 -1.31
N ARG A 112 3.24 -22.33 -0.83
CA ARG A 112 3.78 -23.66 -0.53
C ARG A 112 3.58 -24.06 0.93
N HIS A 113 3.16 -23.12 1.75
CA HIS A 113 2.96 -23.29 3.18
C HIS A 113 1.46 -23.27 3.51
N ARG A 114 1.08 -24.02 4.54
CA ARG A 114 -0.28 -23.98 5.11
C ARG A 114 -0.27 -23.16 6.40
N GLY A 115 -1.36 -22.40 6.60
CA GLY A 115 -1.54 -21.51 7.76
C GLY A 115 -1.00 -20.11 7.55
N THR A 116 -1.79 -19.11 7.95
CA THR A 116 -1.53 -17.68 7.73
C THR A 116 -0.16 -17.26 8.24
N ARG A 117 0.24 -17.71 9.45
CA ARG A 117 1.53 -17.36 10.06
C ARG A 117 2.74 -17.74 9.20
N ARG A 118 2.74 -18.93 8.59
CA ARG A 118 3.86 -19.38 7.74
C ARG A 118 3.88 -18.65 6.40
N VAL A 119 2.71 -18.39 5.84
CA VAL A 119 2.58 -17.63 4.59
C VAL A 119 3.00 -16.18 4.80
N ASP A 120 2.62 -15.58 5.92
CA ASP A 120 2.99 -14.21 6.29
C ASP A 120 4.51 -14.07 6.51
N TRP A 121 5.13 -15.05 7.19
CA TRP A 121 6.58 -15.09 7.32
C TRP A 121 7.28 -15.13 5.95
N MET A 122 6.82 -16.00 5.05
CA MET A 122 7.39 -16.11 3.70
C MET A 122 7.16 -14.83 2.89
N PHE A 123 6.00 -14.20 3.04
CA PHE A 123 5.69 -12.92 2.40
C PHE A 123 6.63 -11.82 2.89
N THR A 124 6.81 -11.69 4.20
CA THR A 124 7.73 -10.72 4.81
C THR A 124 9.17 -10.93 4.35
N PHE A 125 9.62 -12.18 4.31
CA PHE A 125 10.95 -12.53 3.80
C PHE A 125 11.11 -12.14 2.33
N ALA A 126 10.10 -12.42 1.50
CA ALA A 126 10.12 -12.05 0.09
C ALA A 126 10.09 -10.53 -0.13
N LEU A 127 9.39 -9.77 0.71
CA LEU A 127 9.44 -8.29 0.70
C LEU A 127 10.83 -7.78 1.05
N ALA A 128 11.50 -8.38 2.04
CA ALA A 128 12.88 -8.03 2.39
C ALA A 128 13.85 -8.30 1.24
N ALA A 129 13.74 -9.46 0.60
CA ALA A 129 14.53 -9.80 -0.59
C ALA A 129 14.29 -8.83 -1.75
N TYR A 130 13.02 -8.46 -2.01
CA TYR A 130 12.68 -7.42 -2.98
C TYR A 130 13.38 -6.10 -2.67
N ASN A 131 13.34 -5.65 -1.41
CA ASN A 131 13.99 -4.41 -0.99
C ASN A 131 15.50 -4.44 -1.21
N LEU A 132 16.18 -5.54 -0.91
CA LEU A 132 17.63 -5.70 -1.15
C LEU A 132 17.98 -5.54 -2.63
N VAL A 133 17.22 -6.21 -3.51
CA VAL A 133 17.40 -6.07 -4.97
C VAL A 133 17.12 -4.64 -5.41
N ARG A 134 16.06 -4.01 -4.87
CA ARG A 134 15.70 -2.64 -5.22
C ARG A 134 16.76 -1.62 -4.78
N ILE A 135 17.28 -1.75 -3.56
CA ILE A 135 18.34 -0.88 -3.03
C ILE A 135 19.58 -1.00 -3.90
N ARG A 136 20.04 -2.23 -4.21
CA ARG A 136 21.17 -2.46 -5.11
C ARG A 136 21.00 -1.74 -6.46
N ASN A 137 19.80 -1.84 -7.06
CA ASN A 137 19.55 -1.21 -8.36
C ASN A 137 19.49 0.33 -8.26
N LEU A 138 19.04 0.88 -7.15
CA LEU A 138 19.03 2.32 -6.91
C LEU A 138 20.45 2.87 -6.73
N THR A 139 21.31 2.19 -5.98
CA THR A 139 22.71 2.59 -5.79
C THR A 139 23.52 2.50 -7.09
N ALA A 140 23.25 1.49 -7.93
CA ALA A 140 23.90 1.36 -9.23
C ALA A 140 23.51 2.45 -10.26
N GLN A 141 22.36 3.13 -10.07
CA GLN A 141 21.92 4.25 -10.93
C GLN A 141 22.51 5.59 -10.53
N THR A 142 23.20 5.66 -9.40
CA THR A 142 23.76 6.89 -8.85
C THR A 142 25.28 7.04 -9.16
N VAL A 143 25.87 6.05 -9.79
CA VAL A 143 27.24 6.00 -10.33
C VAL A 143 27.18 6.19 -11.83
#